data_90cf9d3b859babec8b2a4bc9429cb142
#
_entry.id   90cf9d3b859babec8b2a4bc9429cb142
#
_cell.length_a   1.000
_cell.length_b   1.000
_cell.length_c   1.000
_cell.angle_alpha   90.00
_cell.angle_beta   90.00
_cell.angle_gamma   90.00
#
_symmetry.space_group_name_H-M   'P 1'
#
loop_
_entity.id
_entity.type
_entity.pdbx_description
1 polymer ?
#
loop_
_entity_poly.entity_id
_entity_poly.type
_entity_poly.pdbx_seq_one_letter_code
_entity_poly.pdbx_strand_id
1 'polypeptide(L)' 'MRLLIADDEENLAHALKVVLEDAGYNCDVCFDGNSAIRLISQEIYDGLILDIMMPEKNGYE' A
#
# COMPACT_ATOMS: atom_id res chain seq x y z
N MET A 1 13.24 7.14 -5.10
CA MET A 1 11.80 7.25 -5.25
C MET A 1 11.12 6.42 -4.16
N ARG A 2 10.14 6.99 -3.50
CA ARG A 2 9.49 6.36 -2.36
C ARG A 2 8.06 5.98 -2.73
N LEU A 3 7.70 4.74 -2.46
CA LEU A 3 6.40 4.19 -2.81
C LEU A 3 5.70 3.66 -1.58
N LEU A 4 4.38 3.78 -1.57
CA LEU A 4 3.55 3.16 -0.54
C LEU A 4 2.75 2.03 -1.17
N ILE A 5 2.83 0.86 -0.56
CA ILE A 5 2.06 -0.30 -0.97
C ILE A 5 1.00 -0.54 0.09
N ALA A 6 -0.25 -0.43 -0.29
CA ALA A 6 -1.37 -0.67 0.62
C ALA A 6 -2.20 -1.82 0.06
N ASP A 7 -2.13 -2.96 0.70
CA ASP A 7 -2.77 -4.18 0.22
C ASP A 7 -3.16 -5.01 1.45
N ASP A 8 -4.40 -5.46 1.51
CA ASP A 8 -4.86 -6.25 2.63
C ASP A 8 -4.35 -7.69 2.59
N GLU A 9 -3.75 -8.09 1.49
CA GLU A 9 -3.08 -9.39 1.39
C GLU A 9 -1.61 -9.20 1.74
N GLU A 10 -1.25 -9.54 2.98
CA GLU A 10 0.08 -9.24 3.50
C GLU A 10 1.20 -9.91 2.70
N ASN A 11 1.00 -11.15 2.31
CA ASN A 11 2.03 -11.86 1.55
C ASN A 11 2.29 -11.19 0.21
N LEU A 12 1.23 -10.75 -0.45
CA LEU A 12 1.38 -10.06 -1.72
C LEU A 12 2.07 -8.71 -1.54
N ALA A 13 1.69 -7.98 -0.49
CA ALA A 13 2.31 -6.69 -0.21
C ALA A 13 3.81 -6.85 0.02
N HIS A 14 4.21 -7.84 0.79
CA HIS A 14 5.63 -8.08 1.03
C HIS A 14 6.36 -8.52 -0.22
N ALA A 15 5.72 -9.32 -1.06
CA ALA A 15 6.33 -9.74 -2.32
C ALA A 15 6.56 -8.54 -3.23
N LEU A 16 5.59 -7.64 -3.32
CA LEU A 16 5.73 -6.42 -4.11
C LEU A 16 6.85 -5.55 -3.57
N LYS A 17 6.95 -5.43 -2.26
CA LYS A 17 8.01 -4.64 -1.65
C LYS A 17 9.38 -5.17 -2.04
N VAL A 18 9.56 -6.49 -1.97
CA VAL A 18 10.84 -7.10 -2.33
C VAL A 18 11.19 -6.80 -3.79
N VAL A 19 10.23 -6.98 -4.68
CA VAL A 19 10.47 -6.77 -6.11
C VAL A 19 10.83 -5.30 -6.39
N LEU A 20 10.09 -4.38 -5.79
CA LEU A 20 10.32 -2.97 -6.04
C LEU A 20 11.60 -2.46 -5.39
N GLU A 21 11.93 -2.96 -4.21
CA GLU A 21 13.19 -2.56 -3.59
C GLU A 21 14.39 -3.10 -4.38
N ASP A 22 14.23 -4.26 -4.96
CA ASP A 22 15.27 -4.82 -5.82
C ASP A 22 15.47 -3.95 -7.06
N ALA A 23 14.43 -3.27 -7.48
CA ALA A 23 14.50 -2.35 -8.63
C ALA A 23 14.99 -0.95 -8.25
N GLY A 24 15.28 -0.72 -6.98
CA GLY A 24 15.85 0.55 -6.54
C GLY A 24 14.88 1.52 -5.88
N TYR A 25 13.65 1.11 -5.60
CA TYR A 25 12.68 1.95 -4.94
C TYR A 25 12.72 1.73 -3.43
N ASN A 26 12.34 2.78 -2.69
CA ASN A 26 12.10 2.64 -1.25
C ASN A 26 10.62 2.44 -1.05
N CYS A 27 10.24 1.39 -0.33
CA CYS A 27 8.84 1.03 -0.19
C CYS A 27 8.43 0.94 1.27
N ASP A 28 7.27 1.51 1.58
CA ASP A 28 6.58 1.27 2.84
C ASP A 28 5.34 0.44 2.53
N VAL A 29 4.92 -0.35 3.50
CA VAL A 29 3.80 -1.27 3.32
C VAL A 29 2.78 -1.04 4.41
N CYS A 30 1.50 -1.09 4.06
CA CYS A 30 0.43 -1.12 5.05
C CYS A 30 -0.66 -2.05 4.53
N PHE A 31 -1.61 -2.40 5.40
CA PHE A 31 -2.54 -3.47 5.10
C PHE A 31 -4.00 -3.06 5.18
N ASP A 32 -4.27 -1.79 5.42
CA ASP A 32 -5.64 -1.27 5.47
C ASP A 32 -5.66 0.19 5.07
N GLY A 33 -6.88 0.68 4.81
CA GLY A 33 -7.04 2.04 4.32
C GLY A 33 -6.71 3.10 5.35
N ASN A 34 -6.97 2.85 6.63
CA ASN A 34 -6.67 3.84 7.66
C ASN A 34 -5.18 4.04 7.81
N SER A 35 -4.42 2.96 7.77
CA SER A 35 -2.96 3.06 7.82
C SER A 35 -2.42 3.78 6.61
N ALA A 36 -3.00 3.51 5.43
CA ALA A 36 -2.57 4.17 4.20
C ALA A 36 -2.78 5.68 4.30
N ILE A 37 -3.96 6.10 4.77
CA ILE A 37 -4.26 7.52 4.91
C ILE A 37 -3.30 8.17 5.89
N ARG A 38 -3.01 7.51 7.00
CA ARG A 38 -2.09 8.05 7.98
C ARG A 38 -0.70 8.24 7.41
N LEU A 39 -0.21 7.25 6.68
CA LEU A 39 1.12 7.33 6.09
C LEU A 39 1.20 8.41 5.03
N ILE A 40 0.17 8.53 4.19
CA ILE A 40 0.14 9.56 3.16
C ILE A 40 0.16 10.95 3.80
N SER A 41 -0.47 11.11 4.97
CA SER A 41 -0.49 12.37 5.68
C SER A 41 0.86 12.73 6.29
N GLN A 42 1.66 11.74 6.65
CA GLN A 42 2.90 11.95 7.36
C GLN A 42 4.14 11.95 6.48
N GLU A 43 4.07 11.28 5.34
CA GLU A 43 5.22 11.07 4.48
C GLU A 43 4.89 11.53 3.07
N ILE A 44 5.93 11.82 2.32
CA ILE A 44 5.78 12.19 0.92
C ILE A 44 6.13 10.96 0.08
N TYR A 45 5.17 10.51 -0.71
CA TYR A 45 5.37 9.37 -1.60
C TYR A 45 5.33 9.82 -3.05
N ASP A 46 6.19 9.22 -3.86
CA ASP A 46 6.21 9.49 -5.29
C ASP A 46 5.16 8.68 -6.04
N GLY A 47 4.74 7.58 -5.46
CA GLY A 47 3.71 6.74 -6.07
C GLY A 47 3.00 5.90 -5.03
N LEU A 48 1.80 5.44 -5.39
CA LEU A 48 0.97 4.62 -4.51
C LEU A 48 0.53 3.38 -5.25
N ILE A 49 0.57 2.25 -4.57
CA ILE A 49 0.01 1.00 -5.06
C ILE A 49 -1.07 0.60 -4.06
N LEU A 50 -2.33 0.74 -4.47
CA LEU A 50 -3.45 0.51 -3.57
C LEU A 50 -4.29 -0.66 -4.09
N ASP A 51 -4.48 -1.66 -3.25
CA ASP A 51 -5.29 -2.82 -3.58
C ASP A 51 -5.94 -3.33 -2.30
N ILE A 52 -6.81 -2.51 -1.74
CA ILE A 52 -7.45 -2.83 -0.49
C ILE A 52 -8.91 -3.17 -0.75
N MET A 53 -9.30 -4.37 -0.38
CA MET A 53 -10.68 -4.80 -0.47
C MET A 53 -11.46 -4.19 0.68
N MET A 54 -12.65 -3.71 0.37
CA MET A 54 -13.54 -3.09 1.34
C MET A 54 -14.88 -3.79 1.29
N PRO A 55 -14.95 -5.01 1.78
CA PRO A 55 -16.16 -5.82 1.62
C PRO A 55 -17.41 -5.20 2.26
N GLU A 56 -17.24 -4.41 3.27
CA GLU A 56 -18.39 -3.80 3.92
C GLU A 56 -19.02 -2.71 3.08
N LYS A 57 -18.34 -2.34 2.06
CA LYS A 57 -18.88 -1.34 1.20
C LYS A 57 -19.72 -1.98 0.14
N ASN A 58 -20.31 -2.40 0.18
CA ASN A 58 -20.94 -2.85 -0.85
C ASN A 58 -21.93 -2.21 -1.37
N GLY A 59 -21.52 -1.74 -1.50
CA GLY A 59 -22.08 -1.04 -1.77
C GLY A 59 -22.96 -1.04 -2.48
N TYR A 60 -22.97 -1.56 -2.47
CA TYR A 60 -23.57 -1.62 -3.02
C TYR A 60 -24.24 -1.76 -2.74
N GLU A 61 -24.04 -1.88 -2.23
CA GLU A 61 -24.33 -2.05 -1.72
C GLU A 61 -24.68 -1.87 -1.51
#